data_7051d810db62e34202613d13672798d7
#
_entry.id   7051d810db62e34202613d13672798d7
#
_cell.length_a   1.000
_cell.length_b   1.000
_cell.length_c   1.000
_cell.angle_alpha   90.00
_cell.angle_beta   90.00
_cell.angle_gamma   90.00
#
_symmetry.space_group_name_H-M   'P 1'
#
loop_
_entity.id
_entity.type
_entity.pdbx_description
1 polymer ?
#
loop_
_entity_poly.entity_id
_entity_poly.type
_entity_poly.pdbx_seq_one_letter_code
_entity_poly.pdbx_strand_id
1 'polypeptide(L)'
;MSINFHDENNKYTYATRNAHISWAEMVKNITEIQNKQIIDIGCGGGIYTKEFALMGANNVVGLDFSKEILQAAKENCNNFSNISFIHGDAHNIPYPNETFDIVISRAVIHHLQDIPTFLREASRILNKNGVLILQDRTIEDCTIPGSPEHIRGYFFSLFPKLIEIESKRRPKTNTIQTELQKHSLHVLPTQTQWEIRKIHDSVETLLQDLSPRTGRSILYELTDDELSQLLQHIQTALQNVSPIIERDRWTIWSAMKL
;
A
#
# COMPACT_ATOMS: atom_id res chain seq x y z
N MET A 1 6.22 16.05 -11.44
CA MET A 1 4.75 15.88 -11.71
C MET A 1 4.29 14.65 -10.93
N SER A 2 3.22 14.74 -10.15
CA SER A 2 2.67 13.56 -9.46
C SER A 2 2.12 12.54 -10.46
N ILE A 3 2.09 11.26 -10.08
CA ILE A 3 1.54 10.19 -10.92
C ILE A 3 0.06 10.48 -11.25
N ASN A 4 -0.30 10.31 -12.53
CA ASN A 4 -1.70 10.33 -12.96
C ASN A 4 -2.28 8.91 -12.89
N PHE A 5 -3.14 8.65 -11.91
CA PHE A 5 -3.78 7.34 -11.71
C PHE A 5 -4.87 7.01 -12.76
N HIS A 6 -5.33 8.00 -13.53
CA HIS A 6 -6.32 7.84 -14.60
C HIS A 6 -5.68 7.67 -16.00
N ASP A 7 -4.37 7.56 -16.09
CA ASP A 7 -3.66 7.31 -17.33
C ASP A 7 -3.61 5.80 -17.60
N GLU A 8 -4.09 5.37 -18.79
CA GLU A 8 -4.06 3.97 -19.22
C GLU A 8 -2.64 3.37 -19.19
N ASN A 9 -1.61 4.18 -19.41
CA ASN A 9 -0.22 3.73 -19.33
C ASN A 9 0.18 3.29 -17.91
N ASN A 10 -0.53 3.78 -16.88
CA ASN A 10 -0.28 3.46 -15.48
C ASN A 10 -1.17 2.32 -14.95
N LYS A 11 -2.09 1.76 -15.75
CA LYS A 11 -3.08 0.79 -15.26
C LYS A 11 -2.47 -0.46 -14.60
N TYR A 12 -1.34 -0.95 -15.10
CA TYR A 12 -0.66 -2.12 -14.54
C TYR A 12 0.37 -1.81 -13.47
N THR A 13 0.61 -0.54 -13.15
CA THR A 13 1.64 -0.10 -12.20
C THR A 13 1.55 -0.83 -10.85
N TYR A 14 0.35 -1.19 -10.42
CA TYR A 14 0.09 -1.88 -9.15
C TYR A 14 -0.40 -3.32 -9.31
N ALA A 15 -0.25 -3.95 -10.49
CA ALA A 15 -0.70 -5.31 -10.76
C ALA A 15 0.45 -6.30 -11.09
N THR A 16 1.71 -5.84 -11.09
CA THR A 16 2.85 -6.56 -11.67
C THR A 16 3.54 -7.57 -10.72
N ARG A 17 3.03 -7.75 -9.50
CA ARG A 17 3.61 -8.65 -8.50
C ARG A 17 2.53 -9.35 -7.67
N ASN A 18 2.92 -10.35 -6.87
CA ASN A 18 2.08 -10.94 -5.83
C ASN A 18 2.43 -10.35 -4.45
N ALA A 19 1.51 -10.48 -3.50
CA ALA A 19 1.82 -10.24 -2.10
C ALA A 19 2.86 -11.26 -1.61
N HIS A 20 3.81 -10.81 -0.79
CA HIS A 20 4.77 -11.71 -0.17
C HIS A 20 4.14 -12.40 1.04
N ILE A 21 4.52 -13.65 1.32
CA ILE A 21 3.98 -14.45 2.42
C ILE A 21 4.05 -13.73 3.78
N SER A 22 5.10 -12.94 4.02
CA SER A 22 5.25 -12.16 5.25
C SER A 22 4.12 -11.15 5.48
N TRP A 23 3.48 -10.66 4.41
CA TRP A 23 2.30 -9.81 4.52
C TRP A 23 1.08 -10.61 5.01
N ALA A 24 0.84 -11.79 4.45
CA ALA A 24 -0.25 -12.66 4.87
C ALA A 24 -0.08 -13.09 6.34
N GLU A 25 1.14 -13.41 6.76
CA GLU A 25 1.47 -13.72 8.16
C GLU A 25 1.20 -12.54 9.09
N MET A 26 1.58 -11.33 8.69
CA MET A 26 1.29 -10.12 9.46
C MET A 26 -0.21 -9.94 9.67
N VAL A 27 -1.01 -10.05 8.61
CA VAL A 27 -2.46 -9.90 8.71
C VAL A 27 -3.08 -10.99 9.60
N LYS A 28 -2.65 -12.24 9.47
CA LYS A 28 -3.10 -13.35 10.33
C LYS A 28 -2.76 -13.16 11.83
N ASN A 29 -1.66 -12.46 12.12
CA ASN A 29 -1.30 -12.12 13.50
C ASN A 29 -2.21 -11.01 14.09
N ILE A 30 -2.90 -10.23 13.24
CA ILE A 30 -3.83 -9.19 13.67
C ILE A 30 -5.25 -9.75 13.82
N THR A 31 -5.70 -10.56 12.86
CA THR A 31 -7.08 -11.07 12.82
C THR A 31 -7.21 -12.33 11.97
N GLU A 32 -8.25 -13.12 12.26
CA GLU A 32 -8.62 -14.28 11.44
C GLU A 32 -9.29 -13.84 10.13
N ILE A 33 -8.92 -14.50 9.03
CA ILE A 33 -9.39 -14.16 7.68
C ILE A 33 -10.44 -15.15 7.17
N GLN A 34 -10.38 -16.40 7.63
CA GLN A 34 -11.24 -17.46 7.16
C GLN A 34 -12.73 -17.10 7.28
N ASN A 35 -13.47 -17.22 6.20
CA ASN A 35 -14.91 -16.94 6.11
C ASN A 35 -15.34 -15.48 6.38
N LYS A 36 -14.42 -14.51 6.34
CA LYS A 36 -14.70 -13.07 6.60
C LYS A 36 -15.17 -12.34 5.35
N GLN A 37 -16.01 -11.30 5.57
CA GLN A 37 -16.37 -10.28 4.58
C GLN A 37 -15.35 -9.16 4.66
N ILE A 38 -14.63 -8.89 3.58
CA ILE A 38 -13.49 -7.97 3.57
C ILE A 38 -13.67 -6.89 2.52
N ILE A 39 -13.30 -5.65 2.83
CA ILE A 39 -13.13 -4.59 1.85
C ILE A 39 -11.70 -4.07 1.87
N ASP A 40 -11.09 -3.99 0.68
CA ASP A 40 -9.76 -3.43 0.40
C ASP A 40 -9.94 -2.05 -0.25
N ILE A 41 -9.76 -0.99 0.54
CA ILE A 41 -9.98 0.40 0.12
C ILE A 41 -8.68 0.95 -0.50
N GLY A 42 -8.76 1.38 -1.77
CA GLY A 42 -7.61 1.71 -2.59
C GLY A 42 -6.87 0.46 -3.05
N CYS A 43 -7.63 -0.53 -3.53
CA CYS A 43 -7.14 -1.88 -3.85
C CYS A 43 -6.09 -1.91 -4.98
N GLY A 44 -5.96 -0.81 -5.75
CA GLY A 44 -5.05 -0.75 -6.89
C GLY A 44 -5.28 -1.89 -7.86
N GLY A 45 -4.22 -2.57 -8.29
CA GLY A 45 -4.28 -3.73 -9.20
C GLY A 45 -4.73 -5.04 -8.56
N GLY A 46 -5.33 -5.02 -7.37
CA GLY A 46 -5.95 -6.18 -6.73
C GLY A 46 -4.98 -7.18 -6.08
N ILE A 47 -3.71 -6.83 -5.88
CA ILE A 47 -2.69 -7.74 -5.33
C ILE A 47 -3.11 -8.27 -3.95
N TYR A 48 -3.51 -7.37 -3.05
CA TYR A 48 -3.86 -7.73 -1.66
C TYR A 48 -5.31 -8.23 -1.56
N THR A 49 -6.20 -7.72 -2.41
CA THR A 49 -7.56 -8.24 -2.60
C THR A 49 -7.52 -9.73 -2.95
N LYS A 50 -6.66 -10.11 -3.90
CA LYS A 50 -6.41 -11.51 -4.30
C LYS A 50 -5.85 -12.35 -3.15
N GLU A 51 -4.90 -11.80 -2.40
CA GLU A 51 -4.29 -12.51 -1.28
C GLU A 51 -5.31 -12.84 -0.18
N PHE A 52 -6.24 -11.94 0.14
CA PHE A 52 -7.33 -12.25 1.07
C PHE A 52 -8.21 -13.41 0.60
N ALA A 53 -8.51 -13.49 -0.69
CA ALA A 53 -9.27 -14.63 -1.23
C ALA A 53 -8.49 -15.95 -1.09
N LEU A 54 -7.17 -15.94 -1.36
CA LEU A 54 -6.27 -17.08 -1.14
C LEU A 54 -6.19 -17.49 0.33
N MET A 55 -6.28 -16.53 1.26
CA MET A 55 -6.31 -16.77 2.70
C MET A 55 -7.65 -17.33 3.20
N GLY A 56 -8.66 -17.52 2.32
CA GLY A 56 -9.94 -18.13 2.65
C GLY A 56 -11.03 -17.14 3.07
N ALA A 57 -10.93 -15.89 2.70
CA ALA A 57 -12.03 -14.93 2.89
C ALA A 57 -13.30 -15.42 2.16
N ASN A 58 -14.48 -15.18 2.75
CA ASN A 58 -15.75 -15.54 2.13
C ASN A 58 -16.04 -14.65 0.92
N ASN A 59 -15.86 -13.35 1.08
CA ASN A 59 -16.00 -12.37 -0.01
C ASN A 59 -15.01 -11.23 0.18
N VAL A 60 -14.41 -10.76 -0.91
CA VAL A 60 -13.50 -9.62 -0.90
C VAL A 60 -13.96 -8.58 -1.90
N VAL A 61 -14.16 -7.36 -1.44
CA VAL A 61 -14.49 -6.21 -2.29
C VAL A 61 -13.26 -5.34 -2.42
N GLY A 62 -12.79 -5.09 -3.64
CA GLY A 62 -11.80 -4.08 -3.93
C GLY A 62 -12.48 -2.77 -4.32
N LEU A 63 -12.19 -1.67 -3.62
CA LEU A 63 -12.64 -0.32 -3.97
C LEU A 63 -11.45 0.50 -4.42
N ASP A 64 -11.57 1.19 -5.56
CA ASP A 64 -10.58 2.16 -6.03
C ASP A 64 -11.27 3.32 -6.76
N PHE A 65 -10.64 4.49 -6.77
CA PHE A 65 -11.14 5.68 -7.43
C PHE A 65 -10.77 5.76 -8.92
N SER A 66 -9.84 4.91 -9.39
CA SER A 66 -9.43 4.84 -10.79
C SER A 66 -10.08 3.65 -11.49
N LYS A 67 -10.85 3.93 -12.53
CA LYS A 67 -11.46 2.89 -13.38
C LYS A 67 -10.41 2.11 -14.17
N GLU A 68 -9.35 2.78 -14.58
CA GLU A 68 -8.24 2.22 -15.35
C GLU A 68 -7.49 1.18 -14.51
N ILE A 69 -7.18 1.50 -13.27
CA ILE A 69 -6.51 0.58 -12.34
C ILE A 69 -7.43 -0.60 -11.98
N LEU A 70 -8.73 -0.36 -11.79
CA LEU A 70 -9.71 -1.43 -11.54
C LEU A 70 -9.84 -2.41 -12.71
N GLN A 71 -9.59 -1.97 -13.94
CA GLN A 71 -9.53 -2.87 -15.09
C GLN A 71 -8.42 -3.91 -14.90
N ALA A 72 -7.21 -3.47 -14.54
CA ALA A 72 -6.10 -4.37 -14.27
C ALA A 72 -6.37 -5.28 -13.05
N ALA A 73 -7.04 -4.76 -12.02
CA ALA A 73 -7.44 -5.56 -10.87
C ALA A 73 -8.39 -6.71 -11.24
N LYS A 74 -9.39 -6.43 -12.08
CA LYS A 74 -10.32 -7.45 -12.60
C LYS A 74 -9.61 -8.52 -13.42
N GLU A 75 -8.65 -8.12 -14.27
CA GLU A 75 -7.83 -9.05 -15.05
C GLU A 75 -6.96 -9.93 -14.13
N ASN A 76 -6.33 -9.33 -13.11
CA ASN A 76 -5.47 -10.03 -12.14
C ASN A 76 -6.21 -11.03 -11.24
N CYS A 77 -7.51 -10.78 -11.00
CA CYS A 77 -8.34 -11.57 -10.10
C CYS A 77 -9.44 -12.37 -10.82
N ASN A 78 -9.38 -12.52 -12.13
CA ASN A 78 -10.46 -13.11 -12.95
C ASN A 78 -10.80 -14.58 -12.61
N ASN A 79 -9.91 -15.29 -11.94
CA ASN A 79 -10.09 -16.68 -11.52
C ASN A 79 -10.75 -16.83 -10.14
N PHE A 80 -11.12 -15.73 -9.48
CA PHE A 80 -11.70 -15.73 -8.13
C PHE A 80 -13.17 -15.31 -8.18
N SER A 81 -14.08 -16.24 -7.91
CA SER A 81 -15.53 -15.97 -7.89
C SER A 81 -16.00 -15.19 -6.66
N ASN A 82 -15.19 -15.15 -5.60
CA ASN A 82 -15.47 -14.44 -4.35
C ASN A 82 -14.81 -13.05 -4.28
N ILE A 83 -14.33 -12.52 -5.41
CA ILE A 83 -13.79 -11.15 -5.51
C ILE A 83 -14.72 -10.30 -6.38
N SER A 84 -14.98 -9.09 -5.93
CA SER A 84 -15.65 -8.06 -6.73
C SER A 84 -14.92 -6.72 -6.64
N PHE A 85 -15.10 -5.88 -7.67
CA PHE A 85 -14.45 -4.56 -7.72
C PHE A 85 -15.49 -3.48 -7.97
N ILE A 86 -15.40 -2.40 -7.19
CA ILE A 86 -16.25 -1.23 -7.32
C ILE A 86 -15.42 0.04 -7.50
N HIS A 87 -15.87 0.90 -8.39
CA HIS A 87 -15.35 2.25 -8.54
C HIS A 87 -16.00 3.14 -7.48
N GLY A 88 -15.20 3.82 -6.65
CA GLY A 88 -15.73 4.64 -5.56
C GLY A 88 -14.68 5.50 -4.88
N ASP A 89 -15.18 6.43 -4.07
CA ASP A 89 -14.38 7.32 -3.24
C ASP A 89 -14.28 6.75 -1.82
N ALA A 90 -13.08 6.72 -1.27
CA ALA A 90 -12.81 6.30 0.11
C ALA A 90 -13.55 7.17 1.16
N HIS A 91 -13.92 8.41 0.80
CA HIS A 91 -14.66 9.33 1.67
C HIS A 91 -16.19 9.14 1.61
N ASN A 92 -16.69 8.32 0.69
CA ASN A 92 -18.12 8.01 0.53
C ASN A 92 -18.31 6.60 -0.02
N ILE A 93 -18.21 5.62 0.85
CA ILE A 93 -18.20 4.20 0.47
C ILE A 93 -19.65 3.71 0.27
N PRO A 94 -20.00 3.17 -0.93
CA PRO A 94 -21.37 2.83 -1.28
C PRO A 94 -21.84 1.47 -0.67
N TYR A 95 -21.66 1.33 0.64
CA TYR A 95 -22.11 0.17 1.42
C TYR A 95 -22.87 0.63 2.66
N PRO A 96 -23.83 -0.19 3.15
CA PRO A 96 -24.50 0.06 4.41
C PRO A 96 -23.55 0.07 5.62
N ASN A 97 -24.03 0.57 6.75
CA ASN A 97 -23.34 0.42 8.03
C ASN A 97 -23.15 -1.06 8.34
N GLU A 98 -22.06 -1.40 9.03
CA GLU A 98 -21.84 -2.74 9.58
C GLU A 98 -21.98 -3.84 8.51
N THR A 99 -21.18 -3.77 7.47
CA THR A 99 -21.18 -4.71 6.32
C THR A 99 -19.98 -5.64 6.32
N PHE A 100 -18.81 -5.17 6.77
CA PHE A 100 -17.55 -5.88 6.63
C PHE A 100 -16.96 -6.26 7.99
N ASP A 101 -16.40 -7.46 8.08
CA ASP A 101 -15.67 -7.92 9.25
C ASP A 101 -14.26 -7.33 9.30
N ILE A 102 -13.68 -7.06 8.12
CA ILE A 102 -12.37 -6.46 7.98
C ILE A 102 -12.42 -5.35 6.95
N VAL A 103 -11.90 -4.19 7.34
CA VAL A 103 -11.65 -3.07 6.45
C VAL A 103 -10.14 -2.88 6.39
N ILE A 104 -9.56 -2.93 5.20
CA ILE A 104 -8.13 -2.66 5.02
C ILE A 104 -7.93 -1.50 4.05
N SER A 105 -6.88 -0.73 4.30
CA SER A 105 -6.37 0.27 3.35
C SER A 105 -4.84 0.27 3.39
N ARG A 106 -4.21 0.05 2.24
CA ARG A 106 -2.76 -0.07 2.14
C ARG A 106 -2.18 0.89 1.11
N ALA A 107 -1.24 1.72 1.55
CA ALA A 107 -0.56 2.74 0.73
C ALA A 107 -1.53 3.75 0.08
N VAL A 108 -2.56 4.16 0.81
CA VAL A 108 -3.62 5.05 0.36
C VAL A 108 -3.71 6.33 1.17
N ILE A 109 -3.62 6.23 2.50
CA ILE A 109 -3.92 7.36 3.38
C ILE A 109 -3.03 8.59 3.12
N HIS A 110 -1.83 8.39 2.60
CA HIS A 110 -0.95 9.49 2.18
C HIS A 110 -1.38 10.19 0.87
N HIS A 111 -2.39 9.69 0.20
CA HIS A 111 -3.03 10.33 -0.95
C HIS A 111 -4.33 11.04 -0.58
N LEU A 112 -4.89 10.77 0.60
CA LEU A 112 -6.16 11.34 1.05
C LEU A 112 -5.97 12.73 1.63
N GLN A 113 -6.85 13.66 1.21
CA GLN A 113 -6.87 15.03 1.76
C GLN A 113 -7.60 15.12 3.09
N ASP A 114 -8.61 14.26 3.31
CA ASP A 114 -9.47 14.25 4.50
C ASP A 114 -9.47 12.86 5.15
N ILE A 115 -8.40 12.58 5.91
CA ILE A 115 -8.26 11.33 6.67
C ILE A 115 -9.39 11.14 7.70
N PRO A 116 -9.85 12.16 8.46
CA PRO A 116 -10.98 12.01 9.37
C PRO A 116 -12.25 11.50 8.69
N THR A 117 -12.64 12.05 7.54
CA THR A 117 -13.81 11.57 6.80
C THR A 117 -13.64 10.13 6.31
N PHE A 118 -12.46 9.77 5.79
CA PHE A 118 -12.15 8.38 5.43
C PHE A 118 -12.29 7.43 6.62
N LEU A 119 -11.72 7.76 7.79
CA LEU A 119 -11.78 6.91 8.99
C LEU A 119 -13.20 6.78 9.53
N ARG A 120 -14.02 7.82 9.44
CA ARG A 120 -15.44 7.76 9.77
C ARG A 120 -16.19 6.76 8.87
N GLU A 121 -15.95 6.80 7.56
CA GLU A 121 -16.54 5.86 6.61
C GLU A 121 -16.06 4.42 6.85
N ALA A 122 -14.76 4.23 7.05
CA ALA A 122 -14.19 2.92 7.37
C ALA A 122 -14.81 2.34 8.66
N SER A 123 -14.94 3.17 9.72
CA SER A 123 -15.62 2.75 10.95
C SER A 123 -17.12 2.47 10.74
N ARG A 124 -17.81 3.26 9.90
CA ARG A 124 -19.23 3.10 9.62
C ARG A 124 -19.55 1.74 9.01
N ILE A 125 -18.78 1.35 8.00
CA ILE A 125 -19.00 0.09 7.27
C ILE A 125 -18.46 -1.15 7.99
N LEU A 126 -17.63 -0.97 9.01
CA LEU A 126 -17.07 -2.04 9.82
C LEU A 126 -18.13 -2.62 10.78
N ASN A 127 -18.24 -3.95 10.85
CA ASN A 127 -19.09 -4.67 11.79
C ASN A 127 -18.64 -4.44 13.24
N LYS A 128 -19.52 -4.64 14.21
CA LYS A 128 -19.11 -4.77 15.61
C LYS A 128 -18.14 -5.94 15.76
N ASN A 129 -17.09 -5.73 16.56
CA ASN A 129 -15.93 -6.62 16.70
C ASN A 129 -15.12 -6.81 15.39
N GLY A 130 -15.41 -6.05 14.35
CA GLY A 130 -14.64 -6.03 13.12
C GLY A 130 -13.31 -5.30 13.30
N VAL A 131 -12.36 -5.55 12.41
CA VAL A 131 -11.00 -5.01 12.48
C VAL A 131 -10.71 -4.08 11.30
N LEU A 132 -10.25 -2.87 11.61
CA LEU A 132 -9.68 -1.93 10.65
C LEU A 132 -8.16 -2.11 10.65
N ILE A 133 -7.57 -2.25 9.46
CA ILE A 133 -6.11 -2.32 9.26
C ILE A 133 -5.69 -1.22 8.30
N LEU A 134 -4.85 -0.32 8.77
CA LEU A 134 -4.21 0.70 7.95
C LEU A 134 -2.73 0.37 7.83
N GLN A 135 -2.23 0.23 6.61
CA GLN A 135 -0.82 0.01 6.35
C GLN A 135 -0.29 1.11 5.43
N ASP A 136 0.59 1.95 5.96
CA ASP A 136 1.25 2.98 5.17
C ASP A 136 2.67 3.20 5.68
N ARG A 137 3.42 4.09 5.05
CA ARG A 137 4.74 4.52 5.52
C ARG A 137 4.61 5.84 6.26
N THR A 138 5.31 5.96 7.37
CA THR A 138 5.62 7.25 7.98
C THR A 138 6.84 7.87 7.30
N ILE A 139 7.19 9.09 7.67
CA ILE A 139 8.43 9.71 7.15
C ILE A 139 9.66 8.94 7.65
N GLU A 140 9.61 8.42 8.88
CA GLU A 140 10.67 7.61 9.47
C GLU A 140 10.88 6.29 8.70
N ASP A 141 9.81 5.70 8.13
CA ASP A 141 9.93 4.52 7.28
C ASP A 141 10.57 4.86 5.93
N CYS A 142 10.30 6.04 5.40
CA CYS A 142 10.81 6.48 4.11
C CYS A 142 12.30 6.86 4.17
N THR A 143 12.75 7.45 5.28
CA THR A 143 14.10 8.05 5.42
C THR A 143 15.14 7.11 6.02
N ILE A 144 14.84 5.83 6.20
CA ILE A 144 15.84 4.82 6.54
C ILE A 144 16.94 4.84 5.47
N PRO A 145 18.23 4.82 5.85
CA PRO A 145 19.34 4.85 4.89
C PRO A 145 19.23 3.75 3.83
N GLY A 146 19.69 4.07 2.61
CA GLY A 146 19.79 3.11 1.51
C GLY A 146 20.76 1.97 1.83
N SER A 147 20.36 0.77 1.45
CA SER A 147 21.16 -0.45 1.61
C SER A 147 20.75 -1.47 0.52
N PRO A 148 21.49 -2.58 0.36
CA PRO A 148 21.10 -3.66 -0.56
C PRO A 148 19.69 -4.22 -0.32
N GLU A 149 19.16 -4.05 0.88
CA GLU A 149 17.82 -4.50 1.24
C GLU A 149 16.78 -3.37 1.25
N HIS A 150 17.21 -2.10 1.35
CA HIS A 150 16.32 -0.93 1.40
C HIS A 150 16.64 0.07 0.29
N ILE A 151 16.19 -0.26 -0.90
CA ILE A 151 16.48 0.52 -2.13
C ILE A 151 15.89 1.93 -2.07
N ARG A 152 14.72 2.10 -1.44
CA ARG A 152 14.06 3.39 -1.25
C ARG A 152 14.94 4.43 -0.56
N GLY A 153 15.77 4.03 0.38
CA GLY A 153 16.67 4.95 1.10
C GLY A 153 17.64 5.70 0.20
N TYR A 154 18.07 5.11 -0.92
CA TYR A 154 18.90 5.79 -1.92
C TYR A 154 18.19 6.98 -2.56
N PHE A 155 16.86 6.93 -2.72
CA PHE A 155 16.08 8.03 -3.32
C PHE A 155 16.19 9.29 -2.48
N PHE A 156 16.04 9.14 -1.16
CA PHE A 156 16.02 10.24 -0.21
C PHE A 156 17.44 10.75 0.13
N SER A 157 18.43 9.87 0.15
CA SER A 157 19.82 10.29 0.38
C SER A 157 20.38 11.08 -0.80
N LEU A 158 20.03 10.71 -2.04
CA LEU A 158 20.50 11.41 -3.22
C LEU A 158 19.68 12.67 -3.54
N PHE A 159 18.36 12.63 -3.27
CA PHE A 159 17.44 13.75 -3.55
C PHE A 159 16.66 14.16 -2.29
N PRO A 160 17.28 14.95 -1.37
CA PRO A 160 16.61 15.39 -0.12
C PRO A 160 15.28 16.15 -0.34
N LYS A 161 15.07 16.78 -1.52
CA LYS A 161 13.78 17.39 -1.87
C LYS A 161 12.58 16.43 -1.75
N LEU A 162 12.82 15.13 -1.95
CA LEU A 162 11.78 14.10 -1.81
C LEU A 162 11.33 13.94 -0.36
N ILE A 163 12.19 14.25 0.63
CA ILE A 163 11.84 14.22 2.05
C ILE A 163 10.78 15.27 2.35
N GLU A 164 10.90 16.47 1.76
CA GLU A 164 9.91 17.54 1.96
C GLU A 164 8.53 17.14 1.39
N ILE A 165 8.53 16.49 0.22
CA ILE A 165 7.30 16.02 -0.43
C ILE A 165 6.64 14.94 0.43
N GLU A 166 7.40 13.94 0.87
CA GLU A 166 6.87 12.85 1.71
C GLU A 166 6.41 13.37 3.08
N SER A 167 7.15 14.29 3.71
CA SER A 167 6.78 14.85 5.02
C SER A 167 5.43 15.56 5.02
N LYS A 168 5.03 16.14 3.88
CA LYS A 168 3.74 16.85 3.75
C LYS A 168 2.56 15.89 3.65
N ARG A 169 2.76 14.68 3.14
CA ARG A 169 1.68 13.73 2.85
C ARG A 169 1.67 12.50 3.78
N ARG A 170 2.79 12.18 4.41
CA ARG A 170 2.86 11.01 5.30
C ARG A 170 2.22 11.31 6.65
N PRO A 171 1.30 10.45 7.11
CA PRO A 171 0.67 10.65 8.41
C PRO A 171 1.66 10.37 9.54
N LYS A 172 1.48 11.10 10.64
CA LYS A 172 2.18 10.79 11.90
C LYS A 172 1.37 9.76 12.68
N THR A 173 2.06 8.81 13.29
CA THR A 173 1.43 7.72 14.06
C THR A 173 0.43 8.23 15.10
N ASN A 174 0.82 9.22 15.91
CA ASN A 174 -0.06 9.79 16.93
C ASN A 174 -1.32 10.44 16.35
N THR A 175 -1.23 11.05 15.16
CA THR A 175 -2.39 11.63 14.46
C THR A 175 -3.38 10.53 14.09
N ILE A 176 -2.91 9.45 13.47
CA ILE A 176 -3.78 8.32 13.11
C ILE A 176 -4.41 7.68 14.33
N GLN A 177 -3.63 7.42 15.40
CA GLN A 177 -4.16 6.84 16.63
C GLN A 177 -5.24 7.72 17.26
N THR A 178 -5.02 9.05 17.32
CA THR A 178 -6.00 9.99 17.85
C THR A 178 -7.28 10.02 17.03
N GLU A 179 -7.17 9.99 15.70
CA GLU A 179 -8.36 9.98 14.82
C GLU A 179 -9.14 8.66 14.96
N LEU A 180 -8.47 7.51 15.02
CA LEU A 180 -9.13 6.21 15.24
C LEU A 180 -9.95 6.21 16.54
N GLN A 181 -9.41 6.76 17.64
CA GLN A 181 -10.10 6.84 18.94
C GLN A 181 -11.38 7.68 18.88
N LYS A 182 -11.44 8.73 18.04
CA LYS A 182 -12.62 9.57 17.86
C LYS A 182 -13.81 8.84 17.23
N HIS A 183 -13.57 7.72 16.56
CA HIS A 183 -14.60 6.95 15.83
C HIS A 183 -15.03 5.67 16.56
N SER A 184 -14.93 5.63 17.90
CA SER A 184 -15.30 4.46 18.72
C SER A 184 -14.53 3.18 18.38
N LEU A 185 -13.29 3.35 17.94
CA LEU A 185 -12.39 2.26 17.62
C LEU A 185 -11.39 2.05 18.75
N HIS A 186 -11.28 0.83 19.24
CA HIS A 186 -10.25 0.43 20.20
C HIS A 186 -8.93 0.21 19.44
N VAL A 187 -7.99 1.14 19.63
CA VAL A 187 -6.70 1.12 18.91
C VAL A 187 -5.80 0.04 19.50
N LEU A 188 -5.31 -0.85 18.66
CA LEU A 188 -4.34 -1.87 19.00
C LEU A 188 -2.90 -1.31 18.91
N PRO A 189 -1.90 -1.99 19.50
CA PRO A 189 -0.51 -1.54 19.41
C PRO A 189 -0.06 -1.38 17.96
N THR A 190 0.51 -0.22 17.64
CA THR A 190 1.10 0.04 16.31
C THR A 190 2.29 -0.88 16.09
N GLN A 191 2.37 -1.48 14.91
CA GLN A 191 3.43 -2.39 14.52
C GLN A 191 4.24 -1.80 13.36
N THR A 192 5.47 -2.24 13.21
CA THR A 192 6.29 -2.00 12.01
C THR A 192 6.71 -3.32 11.41
N GLN A 193 6.74 -3.39 10.08
CA GLN A 193 7.13 -4.60 9.36
C GLN A 193 7.98 -4.29 8.15
N TRP A 194 9.02 -5.10 7.95
CA TRP A 194 9.74 -5.17 6.70
C TRP A 194 9.04 -6.16 5.75
N GLU A 195 8.53 -5.65 4.65
CA GLU A 195 7.88 -6.45 3.61
C GLU A 195 8.81 -6.55 2.41
N ILE A 196 9.06 -7.77 1.93
CA ILE A 196 9.77 -8.00 0.68
C ILE A 196 8.88 -7.53 -0.46
N ARG A 197 9.36 -6.52 -1.19
CA ARG A 197 8.68 -6.02 -2.38
C ARG A 197 8.96 -6.92 -3.59
N LYS A 198 10.23 -7.24 -3.81
CA LYS A 198 10.68 -8.05 -4.93
C LYS A 198 12.10 -8.57 -4.68
N ILE A 199 12.42 -9.71 -5.27
CA ILE A 199 13.77 -10.23 -5.34
C ILE A 199 14.26 -10.05 -6.78
N HIS A 200 15.43 -9.45 -6.94
CA HIS A 200 16.07 -9.20 -8.22
C HIS A 200 17.35 -10.03 -8.32
N ASP A 201 17.52 -10.74 -9.43
CA ASP A 201 18.69 -11.60 -9.63
C ASP A 201 19.98 -10.80 -9.79
N SER A 202 19.89 -9.54 -10.22
CA SER A 202 21.03 -8.65 -10.40
C SER A 202 20.62 -7.18 -10.29
N VAL A 203 21.61 -6.27 -10.23
CA VAL A 203 21.36 -4.83 -10.24
C VAL A 203 20.68 -4.38 -11.54
N GLU A 204 20.97 -4.99 -12.68
CA GLU A 204 20.36 -4.67 -13.97
C GLU A 204 18.84 -4.92 -13.94
N THR A 205 18.40 -6.05 -13.36
CA THR A 205 16.97 -6.36 -13.22
C THR A 205 16.26 -5.41 -12.25
N LEU A 206 16.93 -4.94 -11.21
CA LEU A 206 16.44 -3.88 -10.35
C LEU A 206 16.28 -2.55 -11.11
N LEU A 207 17.30 -2.14 -11.89
CA LEU A 207 17.26 -0.90 -12.67
C LEU A 207 16.17 -0.91 -13.73
N GLN A 208 15.93 -2.06 -14.37
CA GLN A 208 14.81 -2.26 -15.30
C GLN A 208 13.44 -2.09 -14.61
N ASP A 209 13.30 -2.47 -13.34
CA ASP A 209 12.07 -2.29 -12.55
C ASP A 209 11.91 -0.83 -12.06
N LEU A 210 13.02 -0.12 -11.81
CA LEU A 210 13.01 1.27 -11.35
C LEU A 210 12.78 2.28 -12.47
N SER A 211 13.38 2.07 -13.65
CA SER A 211 13.40 3.05 -14.73
C SER A 211 12.00 3.47 -15.23
N PRO A 212 10.98 2.58 -15.31
CA PRO A 212 9.62 2.99 -15.65
C PRO A 212 8.83 3.57 -14.47
N ARG A 213 9.46 3.81 -13.31
CA ARG A 213 8.85 4.31 -12.06
C ARG A 213 7.72 3.43 -11.50
N THR A 214 7.55 2.21 -11.98
CA THR A 214 6.45 1.31 -11.69
C THR A 214 6.25 1.10 -10.18
N GLY A 215 5.04 1.37 -9.69
CA GLY A 215 4.63 1.18 -8.30
C GLY A 215 5.39 2.02 -7.27
N ARG A 216 6.02 3.13 -7.71
CA ARG A 216 6.79 4.05 -6.85
C ARG A 216 6.43 5.50 -7.18
N SER A 217 5.26 5.96 -6.69
CA SER A 217 4.73 7.29 -6.98
C SER A 217 5.72 8.44 -6.72
N ILE A 218 6.63 8.29 -5.75
CA ILE A 218 7.62 9.32 -5.42
C ILE A 218 8.65 9.53 -6.55
N LEU A 219 8.92 8.52 -7.39
CA LEU A 219 9.86 8.66 -8.50
C LEU A 219 9.33 9.56 -9.63
N TYR A 220 8.02 9.81 -9.69
CA TYR A 220 7.43 10.79 -10.62
C TYR A 220 7.76 12.24 -10.26
N GLU A 221 8.28 12.49 -9.05
CA GLU A 221 8.77 13.82 -8.62
C GLU A 221 10.22 14.10 -9.07
N LEU A 222 10.87 13.10 -9.68
CA LEU A 222 12.18 13.26 -10.32
C LEU A 222 12.03 13.55 -11.81
N THR A 223 12.88 14.43 -12.34
CA THR A 223 13.07 14.57 -13.79
C THR A 223 13.70 13.31 -14.37
N ASP A 224 13.74 13.16 -15.68
CA ASP A 224 14.39 12.00 -16.32
C ASP A 224 15.90 12.00 -16.08
N ASP A 225 16.53 13.18 -16.05
CA ASP A 225 17.96 13.32 -15.71
C ASP A 225 18.24 12.92 -14.26
N GLU A 226 17.39 13.35 -13.32
CA GLU A 226 17.53 12.97 -11.90
C GLU A 226 17.28 11.48 -11.70
N LEU A 227 16.31 10.90 -12.41
CA LEU A 227 16.11 9.45 -12.38
C LEU A 227 17.34 8.72 -12.92
N SER A 228 17.92 9.19 -14.02
CA SER A 228 19.13 8.60 -14.60
C SER A 228 20.30 8.65 -13.61
N GLN A 229 20.49 9.77 -12.91
CA GLN A 229 21.49 9.89 -11.84
C GLN A 229 21.23 8.90 -10.68
N LEU A 230 19.95 8.73 -10.27
CA LEU A 230 19.56 7.76 -9.24
C LEU A 230 19.92 6.33 -9.66
N LEU A 231 19.58 5.95 -10.89
CA LEU A 231 19.85 4.62 -11.41
C LEU A 231 21.36 4.33 -11.45
N GLN A 232 22.17 5.30 -11.91
CA GLN A 232 23.62 5.19 -11.91
C GLN A 232 24.21 5.07 -10.49
N HIS A 233 23.68 5.84 -9.53
CA HIS A 233 24.09 5.75 -8.13
C HIS A 233 23.80 4.36 -7.55
N ILE A 234 22.59 3.84 -7.76
CA ILE A 234 22.19 2.50 -7.30
C ILE A 234 23.04 1.42 -7.97
N GLN A 235 23.31 1.54 -9.27
CA GLN A 235 24.17 0.62 -10.00
C GLN A 235 25.56 0.53 -9.37
N THR A 236 26.16 1.67 -9.07
CA THR A 236 27.49 1.72 -8.43
C THR A 236 27.45 1.14 -7.02
N ALA A 237 26.41 1.47 -6.23
CA ALA A 237 26.28 0.99 -4.85
C ALA A 237 26.06 -0.53 -4.74
N LEU A 238 25.43 -1.14 -5.75
CA LEU A 238 24.99 -2.54 -5.72
C LEU A 238 25.68 -3.45 -6.74
N GLN A 239 26.73 -2.98 -7.45
CA GLN A 239 27.39 -3.70 -8.54
C GLN A 239 27.87 -5.11 -8.19
N ASN A 240 28.14 -5.40 -6.91
CA ASN A 240 28.63 -6.68 -6.43
C ASN A 240 27.61 -7.42 -5.54
N VAL A 241 26.33 -6.99 -5.58
CA VAL A 241 25.26 -7.58 -4.77
C VAL A 241 24.34 -8.43 -5.63
N SER A 242 24.21 -9.72 -5.30
CA SER A 242 23.29 -10.65 -5.97
C SER A 242 22.97 -11.82 -5.02
N PRO A 243 21.72 -12.19 -4.84
CA PRO A 243 20.51 -11.45 -5.26
C PRO A 243 20.29 -10.18 -4.43
N ILE A 244 19.50 -9.24 -4.98
CA ILE A 244 19.05 -8.04 -4.26
C ILE A 244 17.65 -8.31 -3.74
N ILE A 245 17.47 -8.29 -2.41
CA ILE A 245 16.18 -8.49 -1.75
C ILE A 245 15.61 -7.12 -1.38
N GLU A 246 14.82 -6.53 -2.29
CA GLU A 246 14.21 -5.23 -2.05
C GLU A 246 13.12 -5.34 -0.98
N ARG A 247 13.29 -4.61 0.12
CA ARG A 247 12.34 -4.49 1.23
C ARG A 247 11.92 -3.05 1.44
N ASP A 248 10.68 -2.88 1.87
CA ASP A 248 10.16 -1.61 2.39
C ASP A 248 9.72 -1.80 3.85
N ARG A 249 10.04 -0.85 4.73
CA ARG A 249 9.44 -0.80 6.06
C ARG A 249 8.07 -0.14 5.98
N TRP A 250 7.11 -0.72 6.69
CA TRP A 250 5.73 -0.26 6.78
C TRP A 250 5.33 -0.10 8.22
N THR A 251 4.54 0.93 8.50
CA THR A 251 3.81 1.10 9.76
C THR A 251 2.38 0.60 9.58
N ILE A 252 1.93 -0.20 10.55
CA ILE A 252 0.60 -0.79 10.58
C ILE A 252 -0.13 -0.26 11.81
N TRP A 253 -1.25 0.42 11.58
CA TRP A 253 -2.21 0.81 12.59
C TRP A 253 -3.42 -0.09 12.47
N SER A 254 -3.79 -0.75 13.55
CA SER A 254 -4.99 -1.57 13.59
C SER A 254 -5.90 -1.15 14.75
N ALA A 255 -7.19 -1.32 14.55
CA ALA A 255 -8.18 -1.00 15.56
C ALA A 255 -9.41 -1.90 15.41
N MET A 256 -10.10 -2.15 16.52
CA MET A 256 -11.31 -2.97 16.58
C MET A 256 -12.51 -2.09 16.90
N LYS A 257 -13.62 -2.29 16.21
CA LYS A 257 -14.89 -1.64 16.53
C LYS A 257 -15.54 -2.33 17.73
N LEU A 258 -15.89 -1.53 18.75
CA LEU A 258 -16.52 -2.02 19.99
C LEU A 258 -18.05 -2.19 19.81
#